data_8904bd55d6497c8a492d3ce83bea757b
#
_entry.id   8904bd55d6497c8a492d3ce83bea757b
#
_cell.length_a   1.000
_cell.length_b   1.000
_cell.length_c   1.000
_cell.angle_alpha   90.00
_cell.angle_beta   90.00
_cell.angle_gamma   90.00
#
_symmetry.space_group_name_H-M   'P 1'
#
loop_
_entity.id
_entity.type
_entity.pdbx_description
1 polymer ?
#
loop_
_entity_poly.entity_id
_entity_poly.type
_entity_poly.pdbx_seq_one_letter_code
_entity_poly.pdbx_strand_id
1 'polypeptide(L)'
;MKKTILLANLLILTLAIAGCGTNNNSANSSKSGNAAEAAPQASAEASAAADEPAKVTKIVVGTGTGFPKVCFIDENGKLTGFDVELIKEIDNRLPQYEFDLQTMDFSNLLLSLETKKIDLVAHVMEKNPEREQKYSFNKEAYAHWRNRIVVAKDNDSIHSLDDLKGKKVLTGATSAEAQILENYNKEHDNAINIVYQNGAANDTVSQISSGRVDATLAADFVLPIIDPQNKLKAIGDELSSADILYVFRKNDADSQKLSDAIDGAIKELKADGTLGKLSTEWLGADVTATTVK
;
A
#
# COMPACT_ATOMS: atom_id res chain seq x y z
N MET A 1 -35.96 8.48 -37.35
CA MET A 1 -36.68 7.40 -38.09
C MET A 1 -36.01 6.08 -37.87
N LYS A 2 -36.85 5.10 -37.56
CA LYS A 2 -36.61 3.65 -37.44
C LYS A 2 -35.89 3.14 -36.21
N LYS A 3 -36.70 2.81 -35.27
CA LYS A 3 -36.86 1.71 -34.33
C LYS A 3 -36.52 0.33 -34.96
N THR A 4 -35.84 -0.55 -34.23
CA THR A 4 -36.13 -1.97 -34.31
C THR A 4 -35.88 -2.61 -32.95
N ILE A 5 -36.92 -3.17 -32.39
CA ILE A 5 -37.04 -4.05 -31.23
C ILE A 5 -37.02 -5.48 -31.80
N LEU A 6 -36.44 -6.45 -31.09
CA LEU A 6 -36.91 -7.88 -31.03
C LEU A 6 -36.05 -8.58 -29.97
N LEU A 7 -36.65 -8.96 -28.85
CA LEU A 7 -37.39 -10.18 -28.48
C LEU A 7 -36.51 -11.38 -28.10
N ALA A 8 -36.47 -11.58 -26.81
CA ALA A 8 -36.71 -12.76 -25.97
C ALA A 8 -36.47 -14.17 -26.57
N ASN A 9 -35.70 -14.99 -25.84
CA ASN A 9 -36.02 -16.39 -25.68
C ASN A 9 -35.63 -16.91 -24.29
N LEU A 10 -36.65 -17.31 -23.61
CA LEU A 10 -36.74 -18.03 -22.34
C LEU A 10 -36.63 -19.54 -22.66
N LEU A 11 -35.73 -20.27 -22.05
CA LEU A 11 -35.81 -21.74 -22.06
C LEU A 11 -35.51 -22.27 -20.65
N ILE A 12 -36.61 -22.69 -20.01
CA ILE A 12 -36.68 -23.47 -18.78
C ILE A 12 -36.44 -24.94 -19.13
N LEU A 13 -35.53 -25.62 -18.43
CA LEU A 13 -35.55 -27.07 -18.40
C LEU A 13 -35.24 -27.58 -17.01
N THR A 14 -36.31 -28.02 -16.36
CA THR A 14 -36.33 -28.78 -15.12
C THR A 14 -36.12 -30.27 -15.41
N LEU A 15 -35.23 -30.95 -14.67
CA LEU A 15 -35.35 -32.39 -14.49
C LEU A 15 -34.95 -32.76 -13.06
N ALA A 16 -35.92 -33.23 -12.30
CA ALA A 16 -35.78 -33.93 -11.03
C ALA A 16 -35.65 -35.41 -11.26
N ILE A 17 -34.73 -36.10 -10.60
CA ILE A 17 -34.85 -37.54 -10.35
C ILE A 17 -34.43 -37.83 -8.92
N ALA A 18 -35.38 -38.31 -8.14
CA ALA A 18 -35.24 -38.92 -6.82
C ALA A 18 -34.74 -40.37 -6.95
N GLY A 19 -33.98 -40.79 -5.95
CA GLY A 19 -33.59 -42.20 -5.80
C GLY A 19 -33.33 -42.51 -4.34
N CYS A 20 -34.38 -42.98 -3.62
CA CYS A 20 -34.33 -43.62 -2.30
C CYS A 20 -33.77 -45.00 -2.41
N GLY A 21 -33.05 -45.43 -1.36
CA GLY A 21 -32.67 -46.83 -1.16
C GLY A 21 -32.35 -47.10 0.33
N THR A 22 -33.38 -47.42 1.08
CA THR A 22 -33.38 -48.02 2.43
C THR A 22 -33.06 -49.51 2.40
N ASN A 23 -32.36 -50.05 3.41
CA ASN A 23 -32.83 -51.13 4.30
C ASN A 23 -31.65 -51.67 5.10
N ASN A 24 -31.69 -51.59 6.39
CA ASN A 24 -32.38 -52.40 7.41
C ASN A 24 -31.81 -53.78 7.66
N ASN A 25 -31.43 -53.96 8.91
CA ASN A 25 -31.76 -55.02 9.89
C ASN A 25 -30.88 -56.25 9.89
N SER A 26 -30.57 -56.84 10.91
CA SER A 26 -30.97 -56.98 12.31
C SER A 26 -30.13 -58.09 12.96
N ALA A 27 -29.77 -57.85 14.16
CA ALA A 27 -29.86 -58.76 15.32
C ALA A 27 -29.41 -60.23 15.20
N ASN A 28 -28.55 -60.67 15.97
CA ASN A 28 -28.84 -61.32 17.25
C ASN A 28 -27.77 -62.34 17.70
N SER A 29 -27.43 -62.27 18.95
CA SER A 29 -27.39 -63.30 19.92
C SER A 29 -26.15 -64.22 20.13
N SER A 30 -25.48 -63.85 21.19
CA SER A 30 -25.15 -64.74 22.37
C SER A 30 -24.24 -65.98 22.21
N LYS A 31 -23.14 -66.00 22.88
CA LYS A 31 -22.87 -66.61 24.18
C LYS A 31 -21.40 -66.95 24.44
N SER A 32 -20.91 -66.39 25.52
CA SER A 32 -20.18 -67.07 26.61
C SER A 32 -18.98 -67.99 26.31
N GLY A 33 -17.87 -67.70 26.97
CA GLY A 33 -16.80 -68.61 27.26
C GLY A 33 -15.47 -67.93 27.63
N ASN A 34 -15.33 -67.72 28.93
CA ASN A 34 -14.21 -67.69 29.85
C ASN A 34 -12.75 -67.64 29.39
N ALA A 35 -12.09 -66.64 29.94
CA ALA A 35 -10.82 -66.58 30.67
C ALA A 35 -9.52 -67.07 30.01
N ALA A 36 -8.60 -66.12 29.85
CA ALA A 36 -7.25 -66.18 30.43
C ALA A 36 -6.51 -64.87 30.19
N GLU A 37 -5.92 -64.43 31.23
CA GLU A 37 -5.06 -63.33 31.55
C GLU A 37 -3.82 -63.27 30.65
N ALA A 38 -3.60 -62.15 29.98
CA ALA A 38 -2.27 -61.68 29.52
C ALA A 38 -2.27 -60.18 29.35
N ALA A 39 -1.40 -59.50 30.06
CA ALA A 39 -1.23 -58.06 30.06
C ALA A 39 -0.88 -57.52 28.66
N PRO A 40 -1.43 -56.39 28.25
CA PRO A 40 -1.01 -55.74 27.02
C PRO A 40 0.16 -54.82 27.24
N GLN A 41 1.22 -55.03 26.48
CA GLN A 41 2.21 -54.01 26.17
C GLN A 41 1.52 -52.83 25.49
N ALA A 42 1.61 -51.67 26.08
CA ALA A 42 1.24 -50.41 25.48
C ALA A 42 2.20 -50.10 24.34
N SER A 43 1.79 -50.35 23.11
CA SER A 43 2.40 -49.78 21.93
C SER A 43 1.92 -48.35 21.80
N ALA A 44 2.77 -47.40 22.14
CA ALA A 44 2.54 -45.99 21.87
C ALA A 44 2.68 -45.79 20.35
N GLU A 45 1.58 -45.84 19.63
CA GLU A 45 1.51 -45.26 18.29
C GLU A 45 1.61 -43.76 18.47
N ALA A 46 2.83 -43.23 18.25
CA ALA A 46 3.04 -41.83 17.96
C ALA A 46 2.33 -41.52 16.65
N SER A 47 1.13 -40.98 16.75
CA SER A 47 0.46 -40.33 15.63
C SER A 47 1.34 -39.14 15.20
N ALA A 48 2.18 -39.36 14.19
CA ALA A 48 2.78 -38.28 13.45
C ALA A 48 1.62 -37.55 12.77
N ALA A 49 1.19 -36.45 13.36
CA ALA A 49 0.40 -35.45 12.64
C ALA A 49 1.23 -35.04 11.40
N ALA A 50 0.82 -35.51 10.24
CA ALA A 50 1.34 -34.99 8.99
C ALA A 50 1.04 -33.49 8.99
N ASP A 51 2.08 -32.68 9.05
CA ASP A 51 2.03 -31.24 8.87
C ASP A 51 1.45 -31.00 7.45
N GLU A 52 0.15 -30.67 7.37
CA GLU A 52 -0.37 -30.15 6.12
C GLU A 52 0.45 -28.89 5.81
N PRO A 53 0.96 -28.72 4.57
CA PRO A 53 1.73 -27.53 4.22
C PRO A 53 0.88 -26.31 4.54
N ALA A 54 1.42 -25.45 5.40
CA ALA A 54 0.76 -24.22 5.81
C ALA A 54 0.29 -23.46 4.57
N LYS A 55 -1.01 -23.21 4.46
CA LYS A 55 -1.60 -22.54 3.31
C LYS A 55 -1.04 -21.11 3.18
N VAL A 56 -0.21 -20.86 2.18
CA VAL A 56 0.30 -19.53 1.86
C VAL A 56 -0.86 -18.65 1.41
N THR A 57 -0.99 -17.47 2.04
CA THR A 57 -2.03 -16.49 1.70
C THR A 57 -1.48 -15.48 0.71
N LYS A 58 -2.10 -15.38 -0.47
CA LYS A 58 -1.73 -14.38 -1.46
C LYS A 58 -2.23 -13.00 -1.04
N ILE A 59 -1.33 -12.00 -1.06
CA ILE A 59 -1.58 -10.60 -0.72
C ILE A 59 -1.36 -9.75 -1.97
N VAL A 60 -2.39 -9.03 -2.39
CA VAL A 60 -2.30 -8.13 -3.54
C VAL A 60 -1.88 -6.74 -3.06
N VAL A 61 -0.70 -6.29 -3.49
CA VAL A 61 -0.11 -5.01 -3.10
C VAL A 61 -0.29 -3.99 -4.21
N GLY A 62 -0.99 -2.90 -3.93
CA GLY A 62 -1.11 -1.79 -4.87
C GLY A 62 0.07 -0.82 -4.78
N THR A 63 0.68 -0.52 -5.92
CA THR A 63 1.76 0.47 -6.05
C THR A 63 1.66 1.25 -7.36
N GLY A 64 2.52 2.26 -7.54
CA GLY A 64 2.60 3.04 -8.78
C GLY A 64 3.80 2.65 -9.65
N THR A 65 3.99 3.42 -10.74
CA THR A 65 5.17 3.29 -11.63
C THR A 65 5.79 4.64 -11.98
N GLY A 66 5.25 5.74 -11.45
CA GLY A 66 5.61 7.10 -11.84
C GLY A 66 6.47 7.87 -10.83
N PHE A 67 6.90 7.24 -9.73
CA PHE A 67 7.70 7.89 -8.71
C PHE A 67 9.15 7.40 -8.76
N PRO A 68 10.08 8.18 -9.34
CA PRO A 68 11.48 7.79 -9.50
C PRO A 68 12.09 7.38 -8.16
N LYS A 69 12.89 6.31 -8.16
CA LYS A 69 13.56 5.74 -7.00
C LYS A 69 12.64 5.14 -5.91
N VAL A 70 11.35 5.43 -5.92
CA VAL A 70 10.36 4.89 -4.96
C VAL A 70 9.63 3.69 -5.54
N CYS A 71 8.95 3.87 -6.66
CA CYS A 71 8.27 2.82 -7.42
C CYS A 71 8.21 3.21 -8.89
N PHE A 72 8.99 2.56 -9.72
CA PHE A 72 9.14 2.91 -11.15
C PHE A 72 9.51 1.68 -11.97
N ILE A 73 9.36 1.79 -13.28
CA ILE A 73 9.83 0.79 -14.22
C ILE A 73 11.24 1.17 -14.66
N ASP A 74 12.21 0.28 -14.47
CA ASP A 74 13.60 0.48 -14.89
C ASP A 74 13.78 0.33 -16.42
N GLU A 75 15.01 0.53 -16.89
CA GLU A 75 15.37 0.44 -18.31
C GLU A 75 15.15 -0.98 -18.89
N ASN A 76 15.09 -1.99 -18.04
CA ASN A 76 14.84 -3.39 -18.41
C ASN A 76 13.34 -3.77 -18.37
N GLY A 77 12.47 -2.81 -18.06
CA GLY A 77 11.02 -3.03 -17.92
C GLY A 77 10.61 -3.67 -16.58
N LYS A 78 11.50 -3.69 -15.57
CA LYS A 78 11.24 -4.26 -14.25
C LYS A 78 10.71 -3.21 -13.28
N LEU A 79 9.67 -3.55 -12.54
CA LEU A 79 9.19 -2.74 -11.42
C LEU A 79 10.20 -2.82 -10.27
N THR A 80 10.68 -1.67 -9.79
CA THR A 80 11.70 -1.54 -8.75
C THR A 80 11.59 -0.20 -8.03
N GLY A 81 12.46 0.05 -7.05
CA GLY A 81 12.53 1.24 -6.21
C GLY A 81 12.33 0.93 -4.74
N PHE A 82 12.50 1.91 -3.87
CA PHE A 82 12.53 1.75 -2.42
C PHE A 82 11.34 0.95 -1.88
N ASP A 83 10.11 1.35 -2.17
CA ASP A 83 8.91 0.68 -1.68
C ASP A 83 8.75 -0.74 -2.25
N VAL A 84 9.12 -0.91 -3.51
CA VAL A 84 9.04 -2.21 -4.20
C VAL A 84 10.04 -3.22 -3.61
N GLU A 85 11.28 -2.80 -3.41
CA GLU A 85 12.31 -3.67 -2.84
C GLU A 85 12.06 -3.92 -1.35
N LEU A 86 11.48 -2.95 -0.61
CA LEU A 86 11.05 -3.15 0.77
C LEU A 86 9.93 -4.20 0.88
N ILE A 87 8.94 -4.19 -0.02
CA ILE A 87 7.90 -5.24 -0.05
C ILE A 87 8.51 -6.62 -0.32
N LYS A 88 9.52 -6.72 -1.20
CA LYS A 88 10.22 -8.00 -1.44
C LYS A 88 10.98 -8.49 -0.20
N GLU A 89 11.60 -7.58 0.53
CA GLU A 89 12.26 -7.91 1.79
C GLU A 89 11.27 -8.35 2.89
N ILE A 90 10.08 -7.76 2.91
CA ILE A 90 8.99 -8.18 3.80
C ILE A 90 8.47 -9.57 3.40
N ASP A 91 8.28 -9.83 2.09
CA ASP A 91 7.87 -11.13 1.55
C ASP A 91 8.84 -12.25 1.97
N ASN A 92 10.14 -12.00 1.85
CA ASN A 92 11.18 -12.94 2.28
C ASN A 92 11.12 -13.30 3.78
N ARG A 93 10.58 -12.43 4.63
CA ARG A 93 10.45 -12.64 6.08
C ARG A 93 9.13 -13.23 6.52
N LEU A 94 8.14 -13.26 5.65
CA LEU A 94 6.78 -13.68 5.98
C LEU A 94 6.34 -14.88 5.11
N PRO A 95 6.92 -16.08 5.29
CA PRO A 95 6.68 -17.25 4.43
C PRO A 95 5.23 -17.74 4.41
N GLN A 96 4.38 -17.27 5.33
CA GLN A 96 2.94 -17.55 5.34
C GLN A 96 2.15 -16.68 4.36
N TYR A 97 2.79 -15.68 3.74
CA TYR A 97 2.22 -14.80 2.73
C TYR A 97 3.01 -14.87 1.41
N GLU A 98 2.37 -14.49 0.32
CA GLU A 98 2.97 -14.26 -1.00
C GLU A 98 2.50 -12.89 -1.49
N PHE A 99 3.41 -11.95 -1.63
CA PHE A 99 3.09 -10.56 -2.00
C PHE A 99 3.15 -10.35 -3.52
N ASP A 100 1.99 -10.08 -4.14
CA ASP A 100 1.83 -9.82 -5.57
C ASP A 100 1.66 -8.33 -5.84
N LEU A 101 2.68 -7.70 -6.41
CA LEU A 101 2.70 -6.26 -6.71
C LEU A 101 1.88 -5.96 -7.96
N GLN A 102 0.82 -5.16 -7.81
CA GLN A 102 0.00 -4.65 -8.91
C GLN A 102 0.15 -3.14 -9.06
N THR A 103 0.42 -2.72 -10.30
CA THR A 103 0.65 -1.32 -10.62
C THR A 103 -0.63 -0.62 -11.07
N MET A 104 -0.81 0.62 -10.60
CA MET A 104 -1.90 1.50 -11.00
C MET A 104 -1.53 2.98 -10.77
N ASP A 105 -2.35 3.89 -11.28
CA ASP A 105 -2.19 5.30 -10.97
C ASP A 105 -2.36 5.56 -9.47
N PHE A 106 -1.53 6.44 -8.92
CA PHE A 106 -1.55 6.79 -7.49
C PHE A 106 -2.96 7.17 -6.99
N SER A 107 -3.68 7.97 -7.76
CA SER A 107 -5.04 8.42 -7.42
C SER A 107 -6.07 7.28 -7.30
N ASN A 108 -5.78 6.10 -7.85
CA ASN A 108 -6.66 4.94 -7.80
C ASN A 108 -6.35 3.96 -6.66
N LEU A 109 -5.21 4.11 -5.97
CA LEU A 109 -4.75 3.16 -4.96
C LEU A 109 -5.73 3.01 -3.81
N LEU A 110 -6.14 4.12 -3.19
CA LEU A 110 -7.05 4.09 -2.04
C LEU A 110 -8.44 3.56 -2.42
N LEU A 111 -8.97 3.93 -3.57
CA LEU A 111 -10.24 3.38 -4.07
C LEU A 111 -10.13 1.87 -4.37
N SER A 112 -9.00 1.41 -4.89
CA SER A 112 -8.75 -0.01 -5.13
C SER A 112 -8.68 -0.81 -3.83
N LEU A 113 -8.13 -0.23 -2.76
CA LEU A 113 -8.13 -0.80 -1.42
C LEU A 113 -9.55 -0.91 -0.85
N GLU A 114 -10.36 0.14 -0.95
CA GLU A 114 -11.76 0.16 -0.51
C GLU A 114 -12.61 -0.90 -1.24
N THR A 115 -12.40 -1.04 -2.54
CA THR A 115 -13.13 -1.99 -3.40
C THR A 115 -12.56 -3.41 -3.38
N LYS A 116 -11.59 -3.70 -2.49
CA LYS A 116 -10.96 -5.02 -2.31
C LYS A 116 -10.25 -5.57 -3.55
N LYS A 117 -9.81 -4.71 -4.45
CA LYS A 117 -8.97 -5.08 -5.58
C LYS A 117 -7.52 -5.32 -5.17
N ILE A 118 -7.09 -4.64 -4.10
CA ILE A 118 -5.80 -4.80 -3.45
C ILE A 118 -6.02 -4.97 -1.94
N ASP A 119 -5.05 -5.53 -1.24
CA ASP A 119 -5.10 -5.81 0.20
C ASP A 119 -4.34 -4.79 1.02
N LEU A 120 -3.29 -4.19 0.44
CA LEU A 120 -2.56 -3.07 1.04
C LEU A 120 -2.05 -2.11 -0.04
N VAL A 121 -1.75 -0.87 0.37
CA VAL A 121 -1.09 0.13 -0.47
C VAL A 121 0.35 0.30 -0.02
N ALA A 122 1.28 0.12 -0.96
CA ALA A 122 2.71 0.41 -0.82
C ALA A 122 3.09 1.50 -1.85
N HIS A 123 3.07 2.75 -1.41
CA HIS A 123 3.43 3.91 -2.22
C HIS A 123 3.78 5.12 -1.34
N VAL A 124 4.71 4.90 -0.39
CA VAL A 124 5.21 5.93 0.55
C VAL A 124 4.10 6.80 1.15
N MET A 125 3.07 6.14 1.68
CA MET A 125 1.85 6.79 2.13
C MET A 125 2.03 7.48 3.48
N GLU A 126 1.89 8.80 3.52
CA GLU A 126 1.86 9.54 4.77
C GLU A 126 0.59 9.22 5.56
N LYS A 127 0.77 8.99 6.85
CA LYS A 127 -0.32 8.94 7.82
C LYS A 127 -0.77 10.36 8.15
N ASN A 128 -2.03 10.67 7.92
CA ASN A 128 -2.64 11.95 8.27
C ASN A 128 -4.07 11.77 8.79
N PRO A 129 -4.66 12.78 9.47
CA PRO A 129 -5.96 12.67 10.11
C PRO A 129 -7.11 12.29 9.15
N GLU A 130 -7.09 12.77 7.92
CA GLU A 130 -8.14 12.48 6.93
C GLU A 130 -8.10 11.02 6.50
N ARG A 131 -6.89 10.46 6.28
CA ARG A 131 -6.71 9.06 5.94
C ARG A 131 -7.05 8.15 7.11
N GLU A 132 -6.69 8.52 8.34
CA GLU A 132 -7.01 7.73 9.55
C GLU A 132 -8.52 7.60 9.81
N GLN A 133 -9.35 8.50 9.31
CA GLN A 133 -10.81 8.35 9.40
C GLN A 133 -11.31 7.16 8.57
N LYS A 134 -10.70 6.86 7.43
CA LYS A 134 -11.19 5.88 6.45
C LYS A 134 -10.38 4.58 6.43
N TYR A 135 -9.09 4.64 6.73
CA TYR A 135 -8.14 3.54 6.60
C TYR A 135 -7.49 3.22 7.94
N SER A 136 -6.88 2.05 8.03
CA SER A 136 -5.92 1.71 9.07
C SER A 136 -4.49 1.70 8.51
N PHE A 137 -3.55 1.84 9.41
CA PHE A 137 -2.12 1.85 9.13
C PHE A 137 -1.44 0.81 10.01
N ASN A 138 -0.32 0.26 9.57
CA ASN A 138 0.56 -0.46 10.47
C ASN A 138 1.15 0.52 11.53
N LYS A 139 1.85 -0.01 12.52
CA LYS A 139 2.36 0.77 13.67
C LYS A 139 3.81 1.20 13.51
N GLU A 140 4.60 0.36 12.82
CA GLU A 140 6.02 0.59 12.59
C GLU A 140 6.22 1.40 11.32
N ALA A 141 6.49 2.69 11.44
CA ALA A 141 6.85 3.51 10.30
C ALA A 141 8.16 3.02 9.66
N TYR A 142 8.19 2.90 8.33
CA TYR A 142 9.39 2.48 7.62
C TYR A 142 10.21 3.65 7.07
N ALA A 143 9.65 4.87 7.08
CA ALA A 143 10.31 6.11 6.76
C ALA A 143 9.65 7.28 7.49
N HIS A 144 10.32 8.41 7.51
CA HIS A 144 9.84 9.65 8.08
C HIS A 144 10.37 10.82 7.27
N TRP A 145 9.54 11.80 6.95
CA TRP A 145 9.94 13.02 6.24
C TRP A 145 9.06 14.21 6.52
N ARG A 146 9.43 15.33 5.92
CA ARG A 146 8.78 16.63 6.10
C ARG A 146 8.49 17.24 4.74
N ASN A 147 7.31 17.80 4.59
CA ASN A 147 6.94 18.52 3.38
C ASN A 147 7.29 20.00 3.49
N ARG A 148 7.81 20.54 2.40
CA ARG A 148 8.13 21.97 2.24
C ARG A 148 7.62 22.50 0.91
N ILE A 149 7.54 23.81 0.80
CA ILE A 149 7.30 24.49 -0.49
C ILE A 149 8.56 24.39 -1.33
N VAL A 150 8.40 24.04 -2.61
CA VAL A 150 9.47 23.95 -3.61
C VAL A 150 9.15 24.92 -4.74
N VAL A 151 10.12 25.76 -5.08
CA VAL A 151 10.02 26.81 -6.10
C VAL A 151 11.23 26.79 -7.04
N ALA A 152 11.19 27.57 -8.11
CA ALA A 152 12.36 27.79 -8.97
C ALA A 152 13.53 28.36 -8.15
N LYS A 153 14.76 28.01 -8.54
CA LYS A 153 15.99 28.36 -7.81
C LYS A 153 16.16 29.86 -7.59
N ASP A 154 15.72 30.66 -8.56
CA ASP A 154 15.79 32.12 -8.56
C ASP A 154 14.56 32.82 -7.99
N ASN A 155 13.57 32.07 -7.50
CA ASN A 155 12.39 32.65 -6.86
C ASN A 155 12.72 33.08 -5.43
N ASP A 156 12.65 34.37 -5.16
CA ASP A 156 12.86 34.97 -3.84
C ASP A 156 11.60 35.68 -3.30
N SER A 157 10.42 35.39 -3.88
CA SER A 157 9.16 36.03 -3.50
C SER A 157 8.21 35.14 -2.70
N ILE A 158 8.45 33.84 -2.64
CA ILE A 158 7.62 32.87 -1.94
C ILE A 158 8.41 32.32 -0.75
N HIS A 159 7.84 32.42 0.46
CA HIS A 159 8.45 31.95 1.72
C HIS A 159 7.47 31.15 2.59
N SER A 160 6.17 31.24 2.32
CA SER A 160 5.12 30.65 3.14
C SER A 160 3.90 30.24 2.28
N LEU A 161 2.92 29.54 2.87
CA LEU A 161 1.64 29.25 2.21
C LEU A 161 0.87 30.53 1.88
N ASP A 162 1.02 31.58 2.66
CA ASP A 162 0.37 32.88 2.39
C ASP A 162 0.86 33.52 1.11
N ASP A 163 2.14 33.36 0.74
CA ASP A 163 2.72 33.88 -0.50
C ASP A 163 2.27 33.11 -1.73
N LEU A 164 1.62 31.95 -1.54
CA LEU A 164 1.02 31.16 -2.62
C LEU A 164 -0.38 31.63 -3.04
N LYS A 165 -0.96 32.63 -2.35
CA LYS A 165 -2.26 33.22 -2.75
C LYS A 165 -2.19 33.79 -4.15
N GLY A 166 -3.13 33.38 -5.01
CA GLY A 166 -3.16 33.72 -6.43
C GLY A 166 -2.16 32.95 -7.31
N LYS A 167 -1.28 32.14 -6.74
CA LYS A 167 -0.27 31.34 -7.44
C LYS A 167 -0.82 30.00 -7.90
N LYS A 168 -0.21 29.41 -8.92
CA LYS A 168 -0.49 28.05 -9.40
C LYS A 168 0.45 27.08 -8.71
N VAL A 169 -0.10 26.16 -7.92
CA VAL A 169 0.67 25.17 -7.17
C VAL A 169 0.35 23.76 -7.68
N LEU A 170 1.39 23.09 -8.18
CA LEU A 170 1.30 21.76 -8.73
C LEU A 170 1.25 20.71 -7.61
N THR A 171 0.39 19.70 -7.74
CA THR A 171 0.34 18.57 -6.80
C THR A 171 -0.27 17.33 -7.46
N GLY A 172 0.00 16.16 -6.90
CA GLY A 172 -0.70 14.93 -7.26
C GLY A 172 -2.08 14.87 -6.61
N ALA A 173 -3.11 14.48 -7.35
CA ALA A 173 -4.43 14.26 -6.77
C ALA A 173 -4.37 13.21 -5.63
N THR A 174 -5.08 13.44 -4.53
CA THR A 174 -5.13 12.58 -3.32
C THR A 174 -3.83 12.46 -2.52
N SER A 175 -2.78 13.21 -2.88
CA SER A 175 -1.52 13.24 -2.13
C SER A 175 -1.66 13.96 -0.78
N ALA A 176 -0.68 13.81 0.10
CA ALA A 176 -0.64 14.56 1.35
C ALA A 176 -0.43 16.06 1.09
N GLU A 177 0.36 16.39 0.09
CA GLU A 177 0.61 17.77 -0.36
C GLU A 177 -0.68 18.41 -0.89
N ALA A 178 -1.49 17.67 -1.67
CA ALA A 178 -2.80 18.14 -2.09
C ALA A 178 -3.68 18.47 -0.88
N GLN A 179 -3.70 17.61 0.12
CA GLN A 179 -4.48 17.80 1.34
C GLN A 179 -4.06 19.06 2.12
N ILE A 180 -2.75 19.35 2.20
CA ILE A 180 -2.24 20.59 2.82
C ILE A 180 -2.81 21.82 2.09
N LEU A 181 -2.72 21.84 0.74
CA LEU A 181 -3.22 22.94 -0.06
C LEU A 181 -4.73 23.10 -0.01
N GLU A 182 -5.47 21.98 -0.04
CA GLU A 182 -6.92 21.96 0.06
C GLU A 182 -7.41 22.44 1.42
N ASN A 183 -6.74 22.05 2.50
CA ASN A 183 -7.07 22.52 3.84
C ASN A 183 -6.79 24.01 4.00
N TYR A 184 -5.66 24.50 3.47
CA TYR A 184 -5.41 25.93 3.42
C TYR A 184 -6.50 26.69 2.65
N ASN A 185 -6.90 26.20 1.49
CA ASN A 185 -7.94 26.80 0.66
C ASN A 185 -9.33 26.83 1.32
N LYS A 186 -9.69 25.84 2.13
CA LYS A 186 -10.95 25.83 2.89
C LYS A 186 -11.05 27.01 3.87
N GLU A 187 -9.92 27.44 4.43
CA GLU A 187 -9.84 28.51 5.41
C GLU A 187 -9.56 29.90 4.77
N HIS A 188 -9.21 29.95 3.48
CA HIS A 188 -8.75 31.14 2.77
C HIS A 188 -9.45 31.34 1.40
N ASP A 189 -10.76 31.06 1.31
CA ASP A 189 -11.60 31.33 0.14
C ASP A 189 -11.01 30.81 -1.19
N ASN A 190 -10.37 29.64 -1.19
CA ASN A 190 -9.71 29.04 -2.34
C ASN A 190 -8.61 29.97 -2.94
N ALA A 191 -7.84 30.60 -2.10
CA ALA A 191 -6.84 31.59 -2.51
C ALA A 191 -5.69 31.03 -3.35
N ILE A 192 -5.36 29.72 -3.24
CA ILE A 192 -4.32 29.06 -4.04
C ILE A 192 -4.95 28.35 -5.24
N ASN A 193 -4.40 28.55 -6.44
CA ASN A 193 -4.82 27.84 -7.64
C ASN A 193 -4.14 26.46 -7.69
N ILE A 194 -4.79 25.42 -7.16
CA ILE A 194 -4.24 24.06 -7.16
C ILE A 194 -4.33 23.47 -8.56
N VAL A 195 -3.18 23.01 -9.08
CA VAL A 195 -3.06 22.34 -10.37
C VAL A 195 -2.78 20.85 -10.11
N TYR A 196 -3.77 20.02 -10.38
CA TYR A 196 -3.62 18.57 -10.20
C TYR A 196 -2.96 17.94 -11.43
N GLN A 197 -2.02 17.03 -11.17
CA GLN A 197 -1.38 16.22 -12.21
C GLN A 197 -1.53 14.72 -11.87
N ASN A 198 -1.62 13.91 -12.93
CA ASN A 198 -1.55 12.45 -12.85
C ASN A 198 -0.26 11.90 -13.47
N GLY A 199 0.65 12.81 -13.89
CA GLY A 199 1.90 12.46 -14.55
C GLY A 199 3.02 12.06 -13.58
N ALA A 200 4.15 11.65 -14.19
CA ALA A 200 5.36 11.34 -13.45
C ALA A 200 5.93 12.58 -12.74
N ALA A 201 6.53 12.37 -11.57
CA ALA A 201 7.17 13.45 -10.78
C ALA A 201 8.25 14.24 -11.58
N ASN A 202 8.83 13.64 -12.60
CA ASN A 202 9.83 14.26 -13.47
C ASN A 202 9.35 15.51 -14.22
N ASP A 203 8.04 15.66 -14.46
CA ASP A 203 7.49 16.84 -15.13
C ASP A 203 7.46 18.09 -14.25
N THR A 204 7.53 17.91 -12.94
CA THR A 204 7.45 19.00 -11.94
C THR A 204 8.55 20.04 -12.15
N VAL A 205 9.80 19.59 -12.35
CA VAL A 205 10.95 20.51 -12.57
C VAL A 205 10.73 21.36 -13.82
N SER A 206 10.27 20.76 -14.91
CA SER A 206 10.01 21.45 -16.16
C SER A 206 8.88 22.48 -16.02
N GLN A 207 7.81 22.13 -15.33
CA GLN A 207 6.65 23.02 -15.16
C GLN A 207 6.97 24.23 -14.29
N ILE A 208 7.74 24.06 -13.21
CA ILE A 208 8.18 25.16 -12.35
C ILE A 208 9.24 26.02 -13.08
N SER A 209 10.28 25.39 -13.67
CA SER A 209 11.36 26.13 -14.36
C SER A 209 10.89 26.94 -15.58
N SER A 210 9.80 26.51 -16.23
CA SER A 210 9.19 27.23 -17.33
C SER A 210 8.18 28.30 -16.90
N GLY A 211 7.88 28.42 -15.61
CA GLY A 211 6.86 29.33 -15.09
C GLY A 211 5.42 28.92 -15.42
N ARG A 212 5.18 27.67 -15.85
CA ARG A 212 3.82 27.15 -16.08
C ARG A 212 3.05 27.04 -14.77
N VAL A 213 3.74 26.67 -13.70
CA VAL A 213 3.29 26.72 -12.31
C VAL A 213 4.33 27.44 -11.47
N ASP A 214 3.92 28.03 -10.35
CA ASP A 214 4.78 28.84 -9.49
C ASP A 214 5.53 28.01 -8.44
N ALA A 215 4.92 26.92 -7.96
CA ALA A 215 5.43 26.08 -6.88
C ALA A 215 4.88 24.66 -6.93
N THR A 216 5.47 23.80 -6.11
CA THR A 216 4.90 22.54 -5.63
C THR A 216 5.19 22.39 -4.13
N LEU A 217 4.58 21.38 -3.49
CA LEU A 217 5.02 20.89 -2.19
C LEU A 217 5.71 19.54 -2.40
N ALA A 218 6.75 19.27 -1.64
CA ALA A 218 7.46 18.01 -1.75
C ALA A 218 8.11 17.61 -0.43
N ALA A 219 8.24 16.29 -0.22
CA ALA A 219 9.05 15.73 0.85
C ALA A 219 10.54 16.06 0.65
N ASP A 220 11.26 16.23 1.75
CA ASP A 220 12.65 16.70 1.77
C ASP A 220 13.62 15.79 0.97
N PHE A 221 13.36 14.49 0.87
CA PHE A 221 14.17 13.55 0.08
C PHE A 221 13.90 13.62 -1.44
N VAL A 222 12.77 14.18 -1.87
CA VAL A 222 12.33 14.12 -3.27
C VAL A 222 13.16 15.01 -4.17
N LEU A 223 13.49 16.22 -3.70
CA LEU A 223 14.15 17.23 -4.53
C LEU A 223 15.48 16.75 -5.14
N PRO A 224 16.40 16.12 -4.40
CA PRO A 224 17.64 15.58 -4.98
C PRO A 224 17.42 14.51 -6.06
N ILE A 225 16.29 13.79 -5.98
CA ILE A 225 15.94 12.71 -6.92
C ILE A 225 15.43 13.26 -8.24
N ILE A 226 14.51 14.24 -8.18
CA ILE A 226 13.84 14.76 -9.40
C ILE A 226 14.59 15.91 -10.06
N ASP A 227 15.43 16.63 -9.32
CA ASP A 227 16.16 17.82 -9.80
C ASP A 227 17.69 17.69 -9.67
N PRO A 228 18.33 16.74 -10.38
CA PRO A 228 19.78 16.60 -10.36
C PRO A 228 20.53 17.82 -10.93
N GLN A 229 19.83 18.71 -11.62
CA GLN A 229 20.39 19.96 -12.17
C GLN A 229 20.28 21.16 -11.22
N ASN A 230 19.69 20.97 -10.02
CA ASN A 230 19.53 22.00 -8.99
C ASN A 230 18.85 23.29 -9.49
N LYS A 231 17.77 23.11 -10.28
CA LYS A 231 16.95 24.21 -10.80
C LYS A 231 15.89 24.71 -9.82
N LEU A 232 15.60 23.91 -8.81
CA LEU A 232 14.61 24.18 -7.78
C LEU A 232 15.27 24.36 -6.41
N LYS A 233 14.52 24.90 -5.46
CA LYS A 233 14.90 24.97 -4.04
C LYS A 233 13.67 24.74 -3.14
N ALA A 234 13.87 24.09 -2.01
CA ALA A 234 12.91 24.06 -0.92
C ALA A 234 13.04 25.36 -0.10
N ILE A 235 11.92 25.91 0.32
CA ILE A 235 11.86 27.19 1.08
C ILE A 235 10.86 27.11 2.22
N GLY A 236 10.94 28.08 3.11
CA GLY A 236 10.01 28.25 4.25
C GLY A 236 10.17 27.18 5.32
N ASP A 237 9.23 27.19 6.26
CA ASP A 237 9.15 26.22 7.35
C ASP A 237 8.59 24.88 6.86
N GLU A 238 8.69 23.87 7.72
CA GLU A 238 8.06 22.57 7.51
C GLU A 238 6.54 22.71 7.55
N LEU A 239 5.86 22.25 6.51
CA LEU A 239 4.41 22.29 6.44
C LEU A 239 3.75 21.08 7.11
N SER A 240 4.44 19.95 7.09
CA SER A 240 4.07 18.73 7.80
C SER A 240 5.30 17.90 8.13
N SER A 241 5.17 17.05 9.14
CA SER A 241 6.12 16.02 9.52
C SER A 241 5.32 14.73 9.70
N ALA A 242 5.64 13.69 8.93
CA ALA A 242 4.80 12.52 8.84
C ALA A 242 5.59 11.20 8.87
N ASP A 243 4.99 10.23 9.56
CA ASP A 243 5.36 8.83 9.45
C ASP A 243 4.83 8.23 8.15
N ILE A 244 5.65 7.41 7.53
CA ILE A 244 5.35 6.69 6.30
C ILE A 244 5.06 5.24 6.64
N LEU A 245 3.88 4.81 6.24
CA LEU A 245 3.26 3.56 6.66
C LEU A 245 2.53 2.92 5.49
N TYR A 246 2.31 1.62 5.58
CA TYR A 246 1.41 0.93 4.67
C TYR A 246 -0.06 1.17 5.06
N VAL A 247 -0.93 1.21 4.07
CA VAL A 247 -2.36 1.49 4.27
C VAL A 247 -3.18 0.23 4.05
N PHE A 248 -4.11 -0.02 4.97
CA PHE A 248 -4.99 -1.19 5.01
C PHE A 248 -6.45 -0.78 5.11
N ARG A 249 -7.35 -1.72 4.81
CA ARG A 249 -8.79 -1.54 5.09
C ARG A 249 -9.05 -1.43 6.58
N LYS A 250 -9.88 -0.46 6.95
CA LYS A 250 -10.29 -0.26 8.34
C LYS A 250 -11.35 -1.29 8.74
N ASN A 251 -11.32 -1.74 9.98
CA ASN A 251 -12.26 -2.73 10.54
C ASN A 251 -12.28 -4.08 9.80
N ASP A 252 -11.16 -4.49 9.25
CA ASP A 252 -10.97 -5.75 8.54
C ASP A 252 -9.95 -6.61 9.31
N ALA A 253 -10.41 -7.79 9.77
CA ALA A 253 -9.59 -8.63 10.64
C ALA A 253 -8.37 -9.24 9.95
N ASP A 254 -8.46 -9.53 8.65
CA ASP A 254 -7.34 -10.07 7.89
C ASP A 254 -6.32 -8.96 7.58
N SER A 255 -6.79 -7.74 7.30
CA SER A 255 -5.94 -6.55 7.22
C SER A 255 -5.18 -6.28 8.52
N GLN A 256 -5.82 -6.47 9.68
CA GLN A 256 -5.14 -6.30 10.98
C GLN A 256 -4.04 -7.35 11.21
N LYS A 257 -4.31 -8.63 10.91
CA LYS A 257 -3.30 -9.69 11.02
C LYS A 257 -2.10 -9.44 10.12
N LEU A 258 -2.36 -9.04 8.86
CA LEU A 258 -1.32 -8.71 7.89
C LEU A 258 -0.50 -7.51 8.37
N SER A 259 -1.15 -6.47 8.86
CA SER A 259 -0.51 -5.26 9.42
C SER A 259 0.43 -5.62 10.59
N ASP A 260 -0.04 -6.44 11.54
CA ASP A 260 0.78 -6.85 12.69
C ASP A 260 1.98 -7.73 12.26
N ALA A 261 1.83 -8.57 11.23
CA ALA A 261 2.93 -9.36 10.66
C ALA A 261 3.97 -8.46 9.97
N ILE A 262 3.52 -7.48 9.17
CA ILE A 262 4.38 -6.49 8.52
C ILE A 262 5.14 -5.65 9.55
N ASP A 263 4.51 -5.26 10.65
CA ASP A 263 5.19 -4.56 11.76
C ASP A 263 6.35 -5.38 12.33
N GLY A 264 6.17 -6.69 12.47
CA GLY A 264 7.23 -7.62 12.87
C GLY A 264 8.41 -7.59 11.88
N ALA A 265 8.12 -7.75 10.59
CA ALA A 265 9.13 -7.73 9.53
C ALA A 265 9.86 -6.38 9.45
N ILE A 266 9.18 -5.24 9.59
CA ILE A 266 9.81 -3.91 9.59
C ILE A 266 10.75 -3.76 10.81
N LYS A 267 10.39 -4.26 11.99
CA LYS A 267 11.27 -4.24 13.16
C LYS A 267 12.55 -5.04 12.94
N GLU A 268 12.45 -6.21 12.33
CA GLU A 268 13.61 -7.02 11.96
C GLU A 268 14.50 -6.30 10.93
N LEU A 269 13.90 -5.70 9.88
CA LEU A 269 14.58 -4.93 8.86
C LEU A 269 15.31 -3.70 9.41
N LYS A 270 14.74 -3.07 10.43
CA LYS A 270 15.41 -1.97 11.18
C LYS A 270 16.57 -2.52 12.00
N ALA A 271 16.36 -3.61 12.72
CA ALA A 271 17.35 -4.16 13.65
C ALA A 271 18.61 -4.70 12.93
N ASP A 272 18.45 -5.32 11.76
CA ASP A 272 19.56 -5.83 10.96
C ASP A 272 20.18 -4.78 10.01
N GLY A 273 19.60 -3.57 9.95
CA GLY A 273 20.07 -2.45 9.14
C GLY A 273 19.69 -2.53 7.66
N THR A 274 18.89 -3.52 7.24
CA THR A 274 18.47 -3.68 5.84
C THR A 274 17.62 -2.49 5.39
N LEU A 275 16.70 -2.02 6.24
CA LEU A 275 15.82 -0.89 5.90
C LEU A 275 16.63 0.41 5.67
N GLY A 276 17.60 0.72 6.53
CA GLY A 276 18.46 1.90 6.35
C GLY A 276 19.36 1.82 5.11
N LYS A 277 19.82 0.62 4.76
CA LYS A 277 20.57 0.38 3.50
C LYS A 277 19.70 0.62 2.28
N LEU A 278 18.49 0.06 2.24
CA LEU A 278 17.53 0.30 1.16
C LEU A 278 17.21 1.80 1.01
N SER A 279 16.95 2.48 2.13
CA SER A 279 16.69 3.91 2.12
C SER A 279 17.86 4.69 1.52
N THR A 280 19.07 4.43 1.96
CA THR A 280 20.28 5.11 1.45
C THR A 280 20.53 4.80 -0.03
N GLU A 281 20.36 3.55 -0.44
CA GLU A 281 20.57 3.12 -1.83
C GLU A 281 19.59 3.80 -2.80
N TRP A 282 18.32 3.81 -2.44
CA TRP A 282 17.27 4.29 -3.34
C TRP A 282 17.00 5.78 -3.21
N LEU A 283 16.96 6.31 -1.98
CA LEU A 283 16.56 7.69 -1.71
C LEU A 283 17.76 8.64 -1.50
N GLY A 284 18.99 8.09 -1.45
CA GLY A 284 20.21 8.86 -1.26
C GLY A 284 20.48 9.29 0.18
N ALA A 285 19.59 8.99 1.11
CA ALA A 285 19.71 9.26 2.53
C ALA A 285 18.96 8.22 3.35
N ASP A 286 19.37 8.02 4.61
CA ASP A 286 18.60 7.21 5.54
C ASP A 286 17.45 8.05 6.15
N VAL A 287 16.25 7.88 5.59
CA VAL A 287 15.01 8.52 6.06
C VAL A 287 14.20 7.62 7.00
N THR A 288 14.79 6.55 7.52
CA THR A 288 14.12 5.57 8.39
C THR A 288 14.16 5.94 9.86
N ALA A 289 15.06 6.85 10.26
CA ALA A 289 15.19 7.34 11.62
C ALA A 289 14.20 8.49 11.87
N THR A 290 13.51 8.45 13.02
CA THR A 290 12.54 9.47 13.45
C THR A 290 13.15 10.84 13.78
N THR A 291 14.47 10.95 13.72
CA THR A 291 15.21 12.20 13.94
C THR A 291 16.12 12.44 12.74
N VAL A 292 15.60 13.13 11.74
CA VAL A 292 16.47 13.88 10.83
C VAL A 292 16.98 15.06 11.66
N LYS A 293 18.24 14.94 12.15
CA LYS A 293 18.95 16.04 12.82
C LYS A 293 19.30 17.12 11.80
#